data_c1393c693e2384c66c53622097482fcf
#
_entry.id   c1393c693e2384c66c53622097482fcf
#
_cell.length_a   1.000
_cell.length_b   1.000
_cell.length_c   1.000
_cell.angle_alpha   90.00
_cell.angle_beta   90.00
_cell.angle_gamma   90.00
#
_symmetry.space_group_name_H-M   'P 1'
#
loop_
_entity.id
_entity.type
_entity.pdbx_description
1 polymer ?
#
loop_
_entity_poly.entity_id
_entity_poly.type
_entity_poly.pdbx_seq_one_letter_code
_entity_poly.pdbx_strand_id
1 'polypeptide(L)'
;MHPALDILGLVAVIGFVAAGARRVGYSEPLVLVAVGVVISFIPHVLEIVLTPDLVLIGFLPPLLYAAAIRTSLVDFRANRTPILVLSVGLVAFSTLAIGLVAWWVVPGVSLAAAFALGAVVAPPDAVAATTVARRVGMPRRIVSVLEGESLVNDATALVALNTAIAALMQHSSVSPAHIAWDFVRAAGGGVLVGLVAAFFLAAIRKRIEDPVLDTTLSFAAPYVAFLPAQQIHGSGVLAVVVTGLVLGHKAPVLQSAGSRIAENINWRTVQFLLENVVFLLIGLQIRPLINGVRDDHVPWSEVIPACAIVLAATIVARIVWVFGVAAVFRLLRTQGAWSWAVTAVVAWAGMRGVVTLAAVFLLPPDTPGRNEIGLAAFTVVAGTLLLQGLTLPWLVRRLKLRGPDAAEDALQAASLVTDAARAGLAVLDEVRSENDPAEVLDQLRERGMRRSNQSWEHLGRAQTELEPPAATYYRLRMQMLSAERGSILAARDTGRYDDEVLRAALTNIDMEEAMLDRIEDAAARLDDELVTSHHRAGDCEHLREAPRVAEPSTLNGCEECVRDGTRWVHLRLCLACGHVGCCDSSVGKHAAGHFAETGHPVMRSFEPGEAWRWCFADDLLG
;
A
#
# COMPACT_ATOMS: atom_id res chain seq x y z
N MET A 1 -22.78 6.23 30.46
CA MET A 1 -22.14 7.48 29.95
C MET A 1 -22.84 7.91 28.67
N HIS A 2 -22.73 9.18 28.27
CA HIS A 2 -23.41 9.67 27.07
C HIS A 2 -22.65 9.15 25.82
N PRO A 3 -23.28 8.47 24.85
CA PRO A 3 -22.57 7.86 23.69
C PRO A 3 -21.65 8.83 22.93
N ALA A 4 -22.03 10.13 22.93
CA ALA A 4 -21.19 11.16 22.29
C ALA A 4 -19.85 11.39 23.03
N LEU A 5 -19.80 11.22 24.36
CA LEU A 5 -18.56 11.34 25.14
C LEU A 5 -17.65 10.15 24.89
N ASP A 6 -18.22 8.96 24.70
CA ASP A 6 -17.46 7.75 24.39
C ASP A 6 -16.79 7.84 23.00
N ILE A 7 -17.53 8.35 21.99
CA ILE A 7 -16.99 8.61 20.65
C ILE A 7 -15.89 9.70 20.69
N LEU A 8 -16.15 10.80 21.41
CA LEU A 8 -15.14 11.87 21.55
C LEU A 8 -13.88 11.37 22.24
N GLY A 9 -14.04 10.59 23.31
CA GLY A 9 -12.92 9.96 24.03
C GLY A 9 -12.13 9.01 23.12
N LEU A 10 -12.82 8.19 22.32
CA LEU A 10 -12.21 7.28 21.35
C LEU A 10 -11.35 8.06 20.32
N VAL A 11 -11.91 9.08 19.69
CA VAL A 11 -11.22 9.90 18.69
C VAL A 11 -10.02 10.63 19.31
N ALA A 12 -10.17 11.18 20.51
CA ALA A 12 -9.09 11.85 21.21
C ALA A 12 -7.94 10.90 21.54
N VAL A 13 -8.23 9.71 22.09
CA VAL A 13 -7.22 8.67 22.38
C VAL A 13 -6.50 8.27 21.13
N ILE A 14 -7.20 8.00 20.02
CA ILE A 14 -6.59 7.65 18.75
C ILE A 14 -5.65 8.74 18.26
N GLY A 15 -6.11 10.01 18.24
CA GLY A 15 -5.32 11.14 17.77
C GLY A 15 -4.02 11.31 18.57
N PHE A 16 -4.11 11.29 19.91
CA PHE A 16 -2.95 11.43 20.80
C PHE A 16 -1.98 10.25 20.70
N VAL A 17 -2.52 9.03 20.71
CA VAL A 17 -1.70 7.81 20.67
C VAL A 17 -1.00 7.67 19.32
N ALA A 18 -1.71 7.90 18.20
CA ALA A 18 -1.11 7.84 16.87
C ALA A 18 -0.03 8.92 16.67
N ALA A 19 -0.29 10.16 17.12
CA ALA A 19 0.70 11.24 17.07
C ALA A 19 1.96 10.92 17.93
N GLY A 20 1.75 10.37 19.12
CA GLY A 20 2.83 9.94 20.02
C GLY A 20 3.65 8.78 19.43
N ALA A 21 2.98 7.76 18.89
CA ALA A 21 3.61 6.61 18.27
C ALA A 21 4.51 7.00 17.07
N ARG A 22 4.01 7.93 16.22
CA ARG A 22 4.79 8.49 15.10
C ARG A 22 6.05 9.21 15.55
N ARG A 23 5.96 10.04 16.61
CA ARG A 23 7.13 10.79 17.13
C ARG A 23 8.22 9.88 17.68
N VAL A 24 7.83 8.76 18.29
CA VAL A 24 8.77 7.80 18.90
C VAL A 24 9.21 6.72 17.91
N GLY A 25 8.60 6.65 16.71
CA GLY A 25 8.95 5.66 15.68
C GLY A 25 8.38 4.26 15.90
N TYR A 26 7.42 4.10 16.83
CA TYR A 26 6.72 2.83 17.03
C TYR A 26 5.57 2.62 16.02
N SER A 27 5.17 1.36 15.84
CA SER A 27 4.01 0.99 15.03
C SER A 27 2.71 1.43 15.72
N GLU A 28 1.91 2.28 15.04
CA GLU A 28 0.63 2.78 15.56
C GLU A 28 -0.32 1.65 15.99
N PRO A 29 -0.53 0.58 15.17
CA PRO A 29 -1.37 -0.56 15.55
C PRO A 29 -0.96 -1.21 16.88
N LEU A 30 0.34 -1.45 17.09
CA LEU A 30 0.86 -2.06 18.30
C LEU A 30 0.59 -1.20 19.54
N VAL A 31 0.84 0.10 19.43
CA VAL A 31 0.64 1.02 20.56
C VAL A 31 -0.83 1.13 20.90
N LEU A 32 -1.73 1.19 19.89
CA LEU A 32 -3.18 1.27 20.10
C LEU A 32 -3.74 0.00 20.74
N VAL A 33 -3.32 -1.18 20.30
CA VAL A 33 -3.71 -2.44 20.98
C VAL A 33 -3.27 -2.42 22.44
N ALA A 34 -2.01 -2.04 22.71
CA ALA A 34 -1.49 -1.98 24.08
C ALA A 34 -2.26 -0.97 24.95
N VAL A 35 -2.55 0.21 24.43
CA VAL A 35 -3.37 1.24 25.11
C VAL A 35 -4.79 0.73 25.33
N GLY A 36 -5.41 0.07 24.35
CA GLY A 36 -6.71 -0.57 24.49
C GLY A 36 -6.74 -1.62 25.60
N VAL A 37 -5.70 -2.47 25.67
CA VAL A 37 -5.52 -3.44 26.76
C VAL A 37 -5.48 -2.73 28.12
N VAL A 38 -4.68 -1.68 28.26
CA VAL A 38 -4.58 -0.92 29.53
C VAL A 38 -5.93 -0.30 29.90
N ILE A 39 -6.60 0.34 28.93
CA ILE A 39 -7.92 0.97 29.16
C ILE A 39 -8.97 -0.07 29.55
N SER A 40 -8.93 -1.29 29.01
CA SER A 40 -9.90 -2.35 29.32
C SER A 40 -9.98 -2.71 30.80
N PHE A 41 -8.88 -2.50 31.55
CA PHE A 41 -8.85 -2.76 33.00
C PHE A 41 -9.30 -1.57 33.85
N ILE A 42 -9.55 -0.40 33.26
CA ILE A 42 -10.08 0.77 33.97
C ILE A 42 -11.60 0.63 34.09
N PRO A 43 -12.17 0.61 35.31
CA PRO A 43 -13.62 0.49 35.47
C PRO A 43 -14.37 1.68 34.86
N HIS A 44 -15.52 1.42 34.25
CA HIS A 44 -16.43 2.43 33.69
C HIS A 44 -15.89 3.30 32.56
N VAL A 45 -14.81 2.89 31.89
CA VAL A 45 -14.25 3.59 30.73
C VAL A 45 -14.43 2.72 29.49
N LEU A 46 -15.09 3.29 28.46
CA LEU A 46 -15.21 2.73 27.09
C LEU A 46 -15.60 1.22 27.05
N GLU A 47 -16.75 0.86 27.62
CA GLU A 47 -17.34 -0.47 27.47
C GLU A 47 -18.02 -0.63 26.10
N ILE A 48 -17.21 -0.67 25.03
CA ILE A 48 -17.70 -0.86 23.66
C ILE A 48 -17.62 -2.35 23.33
N VAL A 49 -18.76 -2.97 23.12
CA VAL A 49 -18.86 -4.35 22.67
C VAL A 49 -18.77 -4.38 21.14
N LEU A 50 -17.82 -5.12 20.60
CA LEU A 50 -17.73 -5.39 19.18
C LEU A 50 -18.86 -6.35 18.78
N THR A 51 -19.85 -5.83 18.04
CA THR A 51 -20.88 -6.67 17.44
C THR A 51 -20.44 -7.15 16.05
N PRO A 52 -20.86 -8.33 15.61
CA PRO A 52 -20.58 -8.84 14.26
C PRO A 52 -20.97 -7.87 13.15
N ASP A 53 -22.15 -7.26 13.25
CA ASP A 53 -22.67 -6.32 12.26
C ASP A 53 -21.83 -5.05 12.15
N LEU A 54 -21.37 -4.50 13.28
CA LEU A 54 -20.50 -3.33 13.29
C LEU A 54 -19.21 -3.61 12.51
N VAL A 55 -18.66 -4.80 12.64
CA VAL A 55 -17.41 -5.16 11.99
C VAL A 55 -17.61 -5.53 10.53
N LEU A 56 -18.56 -6.42 10.25
CA LEU A 56 -18.79 -6.93 8.88
C LEU A 56 -19.39 -5.88 7.95
N ILE A 57 -20.26 -5.01 8.47
CA ILE A 57 -20.97 -4.01 7.67
C ILE A 57 -20.35 -2.63 7.89
N GLY A 58 -20.00 -2.29 9.14
CA GLY A 58 -19.49 -0.97 9.47
C GLY A 58 -18.03 -0.74 9.08
N PHE A 59 -17.14 -1.69 9.37
CA PHE A 59 -15.69 -1.51 9.17
C PHE A 59 -15.15 -2.19 7.92
N LEU A 60 -15.52 -3.43 7.67
CA LEU A 60 -14.87 -4.26 6.65
C LEU A 60 -15.06 -3.72 5.21
N PRO A 61 -16.27 -3.39 4.72
CA PRO A 61 -16.45 -2.92 3.36
C PRO A 61 -15.71 -1.60 3.07
N PRO A 62 -15.77 -0.54 3.92
CA PRO A 62 -15.01 0.69 3.68
C PRO A 62 -13.50 0.48 3.72
N LEU A 63 -12.97 -0.34 4.65
CA LEU A 63 -11.53 -0.62 4.74
C LEU A 63 -11.01 -1.33 3.50
N LEU A 64 -11.72 -2.37 3.04
CA LEU A 64 -11.36 -3.10 1.83
C LEU A 64 -11.46 -2.24 0.58
N TYR A 65 -12.48 -1.41 0.49
CA TYR A 65 -12.63 -0.48 -0.63
C TYR A 65 -11.48 0.54 -0.66
N ALA A 66 -11.16 1.15 0.48
CA ALA A 66 -10.06 2.11 0.61
C ALA A 66 -8.69 1.50 0.22
N ALA A 67 -8.47 0.23 0.54
CA ALA A 67 -7.29 -0.51 0.11
C ALA A 67 -7.33 -0.82 -1.40
N ALA A 68 -8.48 -1.31 -1.91
CA ALA A 68 -8.64 -1.76 -3.28
C ALA A 68 -8.52 -0.62 -4.31
N ILE A 69 -9.09 0.57 -4.05
CA ILE A 69 -8.98 1.73 -4.97
C ILE A 69 -7.54 2.22 -5.16
N ARG A 70 -6.65 1.92 -4.21
CA ARG A 70 -5.24 2.34 -4.21
C ARG A 70 -4.30 1.26 -4.71
N THR A 71 -4.78 0.03 -4.84
CA THR A 71 -3.99 -1.10 -5.34
C THR A 71 -3.92 -1.08 -6.86
N SER A 72 -2.72 -1.25 -7.41
CA SER A 72 -2.50 -1.33 -8.85
C SER A 72 -3.10 -2.61 -9.43
N LEU A 73 -4.11 -2.48 -10.30
CA LEU A 73 -4.68 -3.62 -11.02
C LEU A 73 -3.66 -4.28 -11.96
N VAL A 74 -2.72 -3.51 -12.49
CA VAL A 74 -1.65 -4.02 -13.36
C VAL A 74 -0.71 -4.94 -12.58
N ASP A 75 -0.24 -4.49 -11.39
CA ASP A 75 0.63 -5.28 -10.53
C ASP A 75 -0.10 -6.49 -9.95
N PHE A 76 -1.38 -6.34 -9.61
CA PHE A 76 -2.23 -7.45 -9.17
C PHE A 76 -2.31 -8.54 -10.25
N ARG A 77 -2.55 -8.16 -11.51
CA ARG A 77 -2.57 -9.10 -12.65
C ARG A 77 -1.22 -9.74 -12.91
N ALA A 78 -0.14 -8.97 -12.84
CA ALA A 78 1.23 -9.46 -13.02
C ALA A 78 1.62 -10.50 -11.96
N ASN A 79 1.14 -10.32 -10.70
CA ASN A 79 1.44 -11.20 -9.58
C ASN A 79 0.27 -12.13 -9.19
N ARG A 80 -0.70 -12.36 -10.09
CA ARG A 80 -1.90 -13.16 -9.80
C ARG A 80 -1.63 -14.56 -9.25
N THR A 81 -0.60 -15.25 -9.75
CA THR A 81 -0.29 -16.62 -9.31
C THR A 81 0.18 -16.66 -7.86
N PRO A 82 1.23 -15.91 -7.42
CA PRO A 82 1.60 -15.89 -6.02
C PRO A 82 0.47 -15.35 -5.12
N ILE A 83 -0.30 -14.35 -5.56
CA ILE A 83 -1.44 -13.84 -4.80
C ILE A 83 -2.47 -14.94 -4.57
N LEU A 84 -2.93 -15.67 -5.60
CA LEU A 84 -3.91 -16.74 -5.46
C LEU A 84 -3.39 -17.91 -4.61
N VAL A 85 -2.13 -18.28 -4.74
CA VAL A 85 -1.53 -19.36 -3.94
C VAL A 85 -1.47 -18.98 -2.46
N LEU A 86 -1.22 -17.72 -2.14
CA LEU A 86 -1.18 -17.22 -0.76
C LEU A 86 -2.59 -16.94 -0.22
N SER A 87 -3.50 -16.38 -1.01
CA SER A 87 -4.82 -16.00 -0.52
C SER A 87 -5.83 -17.16 -0.47
N VAL A 88 -5.70 -18.16 -1.33
CA VAL A 88 -6.60 -19.33 -1.34
C VAL A 88 -5.90 -20.55 -0.77
N GLY A 89 -4.75 -20.91 -1.31
CA GLY A 89 -4.03 -22.11 -0.91
C GLY A 89 -3.53 -22.07 0.53
N LEU A 90 -2.87 -20.97 0.93
CA LEU A 90 -2.40 -20.80 2.30
C LEU A 90 -3.56 -20.74 3.30
N VAL A 91 -4.65 -20.02 2.98
CA VAL A 91 -5.80 -19.93 3.87
C VAL A 91 -6.44 -21.30 4.07
N ALA A 92 -6.66 -22.08 3.01
CA ALA A 92 -7.19 -23.44 3.11
C ALA A 92 -6.25 -24.35 3.93
N PHE A 93 -4.94 -24.34 3.64
CA PHE A 93 -3.95 -25.11 4.40
C PHE A 93 -3.89 -24.70 5.88
N SER A 94 -3.84 -23.38 6.15
CA SER A 94 -3.79 -22.87 7.52
C SER A 94 -5.06 -23.19 8.29
N THR A 95 -6.24 -23.07 7.68
CA THR A 95 -7.52 -23.44 8.29
C THR A 95 -7.51 -24.90 8.74
N LEU A 96 -7.05 -25.81 7.85
CA LEU A 96 -6.95 -27.22 8.17
C LEU A 96 -5.90 -27.50 9.27
N ALA A 97 -4.70 -26.99 9.10
CA ALA A 97 -3.59 -27.26 10.04
C ALA A 97 -3.87 -26.69 11.44
N ILE A 98 -4.30 -25.42 11.51
CA ILE A 98 -4.59 -24.77 12.80
C ILE A 98 -5.86 -25.35 13.42
N GLY A 99 -6.90 -25.66 12.61
CA GLY A 99 -8.12 -26.29 13.09
C GLY A 99 -7.86 -27.63 13.74
N LEU A 100 -7.03 -28.48 13.12
CA LEU A 100 -6.64 -29.78 13.71
C LEU A 100 -5.83 -29.60 15.01
N VAL A 101 -4.90 -28.66 15.05
CA VAL A 101 -4.13 -28.35 16.27
C VAL A 101 -5.05 -27.81 17.36
N ALA A 102 -5.94 -26.89 17.04
CA ALA A 102 -6.89 -26.31 17.99
C ALA A 102 -7.84 -27.36 18.57
N TRP A 103 -8.35 -28.28 17.74
CA TRP A 103 -9.18 -29.37 18.20
C TRP A 103 -8.48 -30.28 19.22
N TRP A 104 -7.19 -30.44 19.07
CA TRP A 104 -6.40 -31.27 19.97
C TRP A 104 -5.99 -30.56 21.29
N VAL A 105 -5.76 -29.22 21.24
CA VAL A 105 -5.16 -28.50 22.39
C VAL A 105 -6.15 -27.61 23.14
N VAL A 106 -7.24 -27.13 22.49
CA VAL A 106 -8.19 -26.21 23.14
C VAL A 106 -9.27 -27.03 23.86
N PRO A 107 -9.43 -26.88 25.18
CA PRO A 107 -10.38 -27.68 25.95
C PRO A 107 -11.83 -27.43 25.50
N GLY A 108 -12.62 -28.50 25.42
CA GLY A 108 -14.07 -28.44 25.20
C GLY A 108 -14.51 -28.00 23.80
N VAL A 109 -13.59 -27.75 22.86
CA VAL A 109 -13.90 -27.26 21.51
C VAL A 109 -14.28 -28.40 20.57
N SER A 110 -15.42 -28.27 19.89
CA SER A 110 -15.83 -29.21 18.83
C SER A 110 -14.94 -29.08 17.59
N LEU A 111 -14.89 -30.14 16.75
CA LEU A 111 -14.10 -30.11 15.51
C LEU A 111 -14.50 -28.94 14.60
N ALA A 112 -15.79 -28.65 14.46
CA ALA A 112 -16.29 -27.55 13.64
C ALA A 112 -15.89 -26.18 14.22
N ALA A 113 -15.95 -26.01 15.55
CA ALA A 113 -15.51 -24.79 16.23
C ALA A 113 -13.98 -24.58 16.12
N ALA A 114 -13.20 -25.67 16.18
CA ALA A 114 -11.77 -25.63 15.96
C ALA A 114 -11.41 -25.20 14.50
N PHE A 115 -12.12 -25.71 13.51
CA PHE A 115 -11.96 -25.24 12.12
C PHE A 115 -12.43 -23.79 11.93
N ALA A 116 -13.45 -23.35 12.67
CA ALA A 116 -13.82 -21.94 12.68
C ALA A 116 -12.68 -21.06 13.22
N LEU A 117 -12.03 -21.46 14.33
CA LEU A 117 -10.82 -20.77 14.80
C LEU A 117 -9.72 -20.78 13.75
N GLY A 118 -9.47 -21.94 13.11
CA GLY A 118 -8.51 -22.05 12.01
C GLY A 118 -8.80 -21.07 10.86
N ALA A 119 -10.07 -20.98 10.44
CA ALA A 119 -10.50 -20.05 9.38
C ALA A 119 -10.32 -18.58 9.79
N VAL A 120 -10.65 -18.26 11.06
CA VAL A 120 -10.53 -16.91 11.61
C VAL A 120 -9.09 -16.44 11.65
N VAL A 121 -8.13 -17.28 12.08
CA VAL A 121 -6.73 -16.89 12.24
C VAL A 121 -5.87 -17.15 11.00
N ALA A 122 -6.43 -17.76 9.94
CA ALA A 122 -5.70 -18.06 8.72
C ALA A 122 -5.28 -16.81 7.92
N PRO A 123 -6.13 -15.80 7.68
CA PRO A 123 -5.78 -14.67 6.84
C PRO A 123 -4.80 -13.72 7.55
N PRO A 124 -3.66 -13.36 6.92
CA PRO A 124 -2.81 -12.27 7.41
C PRO A 124 -3.38 -10.91 7.07
N ASP A 125 -3.02 -9.91 7.86
CA ASP A 125 -3.36 -8.51 7.64
C ASP A 125 -2.26 -7.80 6.84
N ALA A 126 -2.62 -7.21 5.70
CA ALA A 126 -1.66 -6.45 4.91
C ALA A 126 -1.26 -5.14 5.56
N VAL A 127 -2.18 -4.44 6.27
CA VAL A 127 -1.92 -3.09 6.77
C VAL A 127 -0.72 -3.07 7.70
N ALA A 128 -0.68 -3.98 8.66
CA ALA A 128 0.45 -4.11 9.56
C ALA A 128 1.73 -4.52 8.81
N ALA A 129 1.63 -5.50 7.90
CA ALA A 129 2.77 -6.00 7.14
C ALA A 129 3.34 -4.96 6.17
N THR A 130 2.49 -4.25 5.41
CA THR A 130 2.94 -3.27 4.41
C THR A 130 3.45 -1.99 5.04
N THR A 131 2.89 -1.56 6.17
CA THR A 131 3.41 -0.41 6.93
C THR A 131 4.87 -0.65 7.35
N VAL A 132 5.16 -1.83 7.88
CA VAL A 132 6.53 -2.23 8.22
C VAL A 132 7.38 -2.39 6.96
N ALA A 133 6.85 -3.04 5.93
CA ALA A 133 7.53 -3.28 4.66
C ALA A 133 8.00 -2.00 3.97
N ARG A 134 7.13 -1.00 3.91
CA ARG A 134 7.44 0.32 3.32
C ARG A 134 8.48 1.08 4.13
N ARG A 135 8.44 1.01 5.47
CA ARG A 135 9.46 1.65 6.34
C ARG A 135 10.86 1.05 6.17
N VAL A 136 10.95 -0.22 5.83
CA VAL A 136 12.24 -0.94 5.69
C VAL A 136 12.74 -0.93 4.23
N GLY A 137 11.99 -0.36 3.32
CA GLY A 137 12.34 -0.31 1.90
C GLY A 137 12.31 -1.69 1.24
N MET A 138 11.25 -2.48 1.43
CA MET A 138 11.13 -3.77 0.75
C MET A 138 10.89 -3.62 -0.76
N PRO A 139 11.35 -4.59 -1.58
CA PRO A 139 11.09 -4.60 -3.02
C PRO A 139 9.57 -4.46 -3.31
N ARG A 140 9.21 -3.58 -4.24
CA ARG A 140 7.81 -3.27 -4.60
C ARG A 140 6.97 -4.51 -4.90
N ARG A 141 7.56 -5.47 -5.61
CA ARG A 141 6.89 -6.73 -5.95
C ARG A 141 6.42 -7.49 -4.71
N ILE A 142 7.20 -7.48 -3.63
CA ILE A 142 6.82 -8.15 -2.37
C ILE A 142 5.64 -7.40 -1.74
N VAL A 143 5.71 -6.07 -1.69
CA VAL A 143 4.64 -5.23 -1.15
C VAL A 143 3.35 -5.47 -1.93
N SER A 144 3.38 -5.45 -3.27
CA SER A 144 2.21 -5.70 -4.13
C SER A 144 1.63 -7.11 -3.93
N VAL A 145 2.47 -8.12 -3.69
CA VAL A 145 1.99 -9.48 -3.40
C VAL A 145 1.31 -9.55 -2.03
N LEU A 146 1.88 -8.91 -0.99
CA LEU A 146 1.26 -8.88 0.34
C LEU A 146 -0.06 -8.10 0.36
N GLU A 147 -0.14 -6.97 -0.35
CA GLU A 147 -1.38 -6.20 -0.53
C GLU A 147 -2.44 -7.03 -1.27
N GLY A 148 -2.06 -7.67 -2.37
CA GLY A 148 -2.95 -8.54 -3.13
C GLY A 148 -3.40 -9.79 -2.36
N GLU A 149 -2.50 -10.39 -1.57
CA GLU A 149 -2.81 -11.51 -0.66
C GLU A 149 -3.96 -11.13 0.28
N SER A 150 -3.82 -10.01 0.99
CA SER A 150 -4.79 -9.59 1.99
C SER A 150 -6.15 -9.18 1.40
N LEU A 151 -6.19 -8.65 0.18
CA LEU A 151 -7.46 -8.30 -0.47
C LEU A 151 -8.34 -9.52 -0.77
N VAL A 152 -7.75 -10.69 -1.00
CA VAL A 152 -8.47 -11.90 -1.43
C VAL A 152 -8.60 -12.93 -0.30
N ASN A 153 -7.64 -12.97 0.64
CA ASN A 153 -7.62 -13.96 1.72
C ASN A 153 -8.82 -13.84 2.66
N ASP A 154 -9.29 -12.60 2.95
CA ASP A 154 -10.43 -12.34 3.83
C ASP A 154 -11.71 -12.96 3.25
N ALA A 155 -11.90 -12.88 1.93
CA ALA A 155 -13.00 -13.54 1.26
C ALA A 155 -12.94 -15.07 1.41
N THR A 156 -11.76 -15.66 1.24
CA THR A 156 -11.52 -17.11 1.40
C THR A 156 -11.77 -17.55 2.84
N ALA A 157 -11.27 -16.78 3.79
CA ALA A 157 -11.42 -17.07 5.23
C ALA A 157 -12.88 -16.99 5.69
N LEU A 158 -13.63 -15.99 5.23
CA LEU A 158 -15.06 -15.88 5.57
C LEU A 158 -15.90 -17.01 4.98
N VAL A 159 -15.58 -17.49 3.78
CA VAL A 159 -16.25 -18.69 3.22
C VAL A 159 -15.95 -19.92 4.08
N ALA A 160 -14.68 -20.13 4.47
CA ALA A 160 -14.30 -21.23 5.35
C ALA A 160 -14.98 -21.13 6.73
N LEU A 161 -15.04 -19.93 7.31
CA LEU A 161 -15.72 -19.68 8.58
C LEU A 161 -17.22 -19.93 8.50
N ASN A 162 -17.90 -19.42 7.47
CA ASN A 162 -19.33 -19.65 7.28
C ASN A 162 -19.64 -21.15 7.10
N THR A 163 -18.76 -21.88 6.41
CA THR A 163 -18.88 -23.34 6.28
C THR A 163 -18.72 -24.04 7.64
N ALA A 164 -17.77 -23.61 8.46
CA ALA A 164 -17.59 -24.16 9.82
C ALA A 164 -18.78 -23.84 10.73
N ILE A 165 -19.32 -22.61 10.66
CA ILE A 165 -20.54 -22.21 11.39
C ILE A 165 -21.75 -23.04 10.94
N ALA A 166 -21.93 -23.25 9.64
CA ALA A 166 -23.00 -24.09 9.12
C ALA A 166 -22.88 -25.54 9.63
N ALA A 167 -21.66 -26.10 9.70
CA ALA A 167 -21.41 -27.41 10.28
C ALA A 167 -21.74 -27.48 11.78
N LEU A 168 -21.46 -26.39 12.54
CA LEU A 168 -21.84 -26.25 13.94
C LEU A 168 -23.35 -26.27 14.15
N MET A 169 -24.10 -25.58 13.30
CA MET A 169 -25.56 -25.42 13.44
C MET A 169 -26.36 -26.64 12.97
N GLN A 170 -25.88 -27.32 11.93
CA GLN A 170 -26.67 -28.41 11.27
C GLN A 170 -26.36 -29.81 11.80
N HIS A 171 -25.35 -30.03 12.62
CA HIS A 171 -24.88 -31.33 13.11
C HIS A 171 -24.68 -32.39 12.02
N SER A 172 -24.60 -31.96 10.74
CA SER A 172 -24.50 -32.83 9.57
C SER A 172 -23.08 -32.81 8.98
N SER A 173 -22.66 -33.95 8.43
CA SER A 173 -21.38 -34.05 7.71
C SER A 173 -21.45 -33.24 6.40
N VAL A 174 -20.68 -32.17 6.32
CA VAL A 174 -20.59 -31.36 5.10
C VAL A 174 -19.70 -32.08 4.09
N SER A 175 -20.23 -32.36 2.92
CA SER A 175 -19.47 -33.00 1.84
C SER A 175 -18.41 -32.08 1.28
N PRO A 176 -17.17 -32.55 0.99
CA PRO A 176 -16.14 -31.74 0.35
C PRO A 176 -16.56 -31.10 -0.98
N ALA A 177 -17.40 -31.76 -1.73
CA ALA A 177 -17.97 -31.25 -2.99
C ALA A 177 -18.89 -30.05 -2.74
N HIS A 178 -19.63 -30.06 -1.64
CA HIS A 178 -20.51 -28.95 -1.24
C HIS A 178 -19.68 -27.73 -0.83
N ILE A 179 -18.62 -27.93 -0.06
CA ILE A 179 -17.66 -26.84 0.31
C ILE A 179 -17.05 -26.21 -0.95
N ALA A 180 -16.59 -27.03 -1.89
CA ALA A 180 -16.02 -26.55 -3.14
C ALA A 180 -17.03 -25.74 -3.97
N TRP A 181 -18.27 -26.21 -4.03
CA TRP A 181 -19.36 -25.52 -4.73
C TRP A 181 -19.70 -24.18 -4.08
N ASP A 182 -19.83 -24.12 -2.75
CA ASP A 182 -20.11 -22.92 -2.01
C ASP A 182 -18.98 -21.88 -2.19
N PHE A 183 -17.74 -22.36 -2.22
CA PHE A 183 -16.58 -21.49 -2.52
C PHE A 183 -16.68 -20.91 -3.94
N VAL A 184 -16.94 -21.73 -4.95
CA VAL A 184 -17.07 -21.28 -6.34
C VAL A 184 -18.24 -20.31 -6.50
N ARG A 185 -19.38 -20.59 -5.85
CA ARG A 185 -20.56 -19.72 -5.85
C ARG A 185 -20.26 -18.38 -5.17
N ALA A 186 -19.63 -18.41 -4.00
CA ALA A 186 -19.27 -17.20 -3.26
C ALA A 186 -18.28 -16.35 -4.05
N ALA A 187 -17.22 -16.96 -4.59
CA ALA A 187 -16.21 -16.25 -5.36
C ALA A 187 -16.78 -15.73 -6.69
N GLY A 188 -17.46 -16.57 -7.47
CA GLY A 188 -18.06 -16.19 -8.75
C GLY A 188 -19.16 -15.14 -8.60
N GLY A 189 -20.04 -15.30 -7.62
CA GLY A 189 -21.08 -14.32 -7.28
C GLY A 189 -20.50 -12.98 -6.84
N GLY A 190 -19.47 -13.00 -5.99
CA GLY A 190 -18.77 -11.79 -5.56
C GLY A 190 -18.11 -11.03 -6.72
N VAL A 191 -17.38 -11.75 -7.59
CA VAL A 191 -16.75 -11.13 -8.77
C VAL A 191 -17.81 -10.56 -9.73
N LEU A 192 -18.86 -11.29 -10.00
CA LEU A 192 -19.93 -10.84 -10.91
C LEU A 192 -20.60 -9.57 -10.39
N VAL A 193 -21.04 -9.56 -9.12
CA VAL A 193 -21.68 -8.40 -8.51
C VAL A 193 -20.69 -7.23 -8.46
N GLY A 194 -19.43 -7.48 -8.11
CA GLY A 194 -18.40 -6.44 -8.10
C GLY A 194 -18.18 -5.80 -9.47
N LEU A 195 -18.15 -6.56 -10.55
CA LEU A 195 -18.03 -6.04 -11.92
C LEU A 195 -19.28 -5.24 -12.33
N VAL A 196 -20.47 -5.73 -12.00
CA VAL A 196 -21.74 -5.02 -12.27
C VAL A 196 -21.79 -3.70 -11.49
N ALA A 197 -21.46 -3.72 -10.20
CA ALA A 197 -21.41 -2.52 -9.36
C ALA A 197 -20.39 -1.51 -9.90
N ALA A 198 -19.19 -1.98 -10.27
CA ALA A 198 -18.15 -1.14 -10.86
C ALA A 198 -18.63 -0.49 -12.18
N PHE A 199 -19.28 -1.26 -13.05
CA PHE A 199 -19.82 -0.73 -14.31
C PHE A 199 -20.89 0.35 -14.07
N PHE A 200 -21.82 0.10 -13.16
CA PHE A 200 -22.91 1.01 -12.82
C PHE A 200 -22.36 2.31 -12.20
N LEU A 201 -21.49 2.17 -11.21
CA LEU A 201 -20.86 3.31 -10.54
C LEU A 201 -19.99 4.11 -11.51
N ALA A 202 -19.23 3.46 -12.39
CA ALA A 202 -18.44 4.14 -13.41
C ALA A 202 -19.31 4.95 -14.39
N ALA A 203 -20.45 4.39 -14.80
CA ALA A 203 -21.39 5.08 -15.69
C ALA A 203 -22.02 6.34 -15.05
N ILE A 204 -22.28 6.29 -13.75
CA ILE A 204 -22.80 7.44 -12.97
C ILE A 204 -21.69 8.47 -12.76
N ARG A 205 -20.51 8.04 -12.27
CA ARG A 205 -19.38 8.93 -11.94
C ARG A 205 -18.86 9.71 -13.14
N LYS A 206 -18.92 9.12 -14.34
CA LYS A 206 -18.54 9.80 -15.59
C LYS A 206 -19.38 11.05 -15.87
N ARG A 207 -20.57 11.18 -15.26
CA ARG A 207 -21.52 12.29 -15.46
C ARG A 207 -21.48 13.32 -14.34
N ILE A 208 -20.72 13.04 -13.27
CA ILE A 208 -20.61 13.90 -12.10
C ILE A 208 -19.32 14.70 -12.21
N GLU A 209 -19.45 16.02 -12.26
CA GLU A 209 -18.30 16.94 -12.25
C GLU A 209 -17.99 17.48 -10.85
N ASP A 210 -19.00 17.52 -9.98
CA ASP A 210 -18.87 18.01 -8.59
C ASP A 210 -18.08 17.02 -7.72
N PRO A 211 -16.93 17.43 -7.14
CA PRO A 211 -16.11 16.58 -6.30
C PRO A 211 -16.82 16.10 -5.02
N VAL A 212 -17.76 16.88 -4.47
CA VAL A 212 -18.47 16.52 -3.24
C VAL A 212 -19.48 15.41 -3.53
N LEU A 213 -20.25 15.54 -4.61
CA LEU A 213 -21.20 14.51 -5.02
C LEU A 213 -20.49 13.21 -5.42
N ASP A 214 -19.37 13.30 -6.15
CA ASP A 214 -18.59 12.13 -6.56
C ASP A 214 -17.98 11.41 -5.35
N THR A 215 -17.43 12.14 -4.38
CA THR A 215 -16.91 11.58 -3.14
C THR A 215 -18.02 10.95 -2.29
N THR A 216 -19.18 11.55 -2.22
CA THR A 216 -20.35 11.00 -1.51
C THR A 216 -20.79 9.67 -2.12
N LEU A 217 -20.85 9.60 -3.45
CA LEU A 217 -21.13 8.35 -4.16
C LEU A 217 -20.04 7.30 -3.90
N SER A 218 -18.78 7.72 -3.81
CA SER A 218 -17.65 6.85 -3.47
C SER A 218 -17.81 6.21 -2.09
N PHE A 219 -18.34 6.93 -1.09
CA PHE A 219 -18.63 6.37 0.23
C PHE A 219 -19.77 5.33 0.21
N ALA A 220 -20.72 5.45 -0.71
CA ALA A 220 -21.76 4.44 -0.91
C ALA A 220 -21.25 3.20 -1.67
N ALA A 221 -20.19 3.34 -2.48
CA ALA A 221 -19.72 2.30 -3.39
C ALA A 221 -19.43 0.94 -2.71
N PRO A 222 -18.75 0.85 -1.54
CA PRO A 222 -18.52 -0.42 -0.87
C PRO A 222 -19.83 -1.15 -0.51
N TYR A 223 -20.85 -0.42 -0.09
CA TYR A 223 -22.15 -0.99 0.29
C TYR A 223 -22.98 -1.40 -0.92
N VAL A 224 -22.92 -0.64 -2.02
CA VAL A 224 -23.55 -0.96 -3.29
C VAL A 224 -22.99 -2.27 -3.86
N ALA A 225 -21.74 -2.60 -3.60
CA ALA A 225 -21.13 -3.87 -3.98
C ALA A 225 -21.42 -4.99 -2.96
N PHE A 226 -21.28 -4.69 -1.66
CA PHE A 226 -21.34 -5.66 -0.58
C PHE A 226 -22.72 -6.27 -0.39
N LEU A 227 -23.76 -5.42 -0.22
CA LEU A 227 -25.08 -5.87 0.15
C LEU A 227 -25.75 -6.77 -0.91
N PRO A 228 -25.75 -6.43 -2.22
CA PRO A 228 -26.33 -7.31 -3.22
C PRO A 228 -25.57 -8.64 -3.36
N ALA A 229 -24.24 -8.63 -3.19
CA ALA A 229 -23.46 -9.85 -3.23
C ALA A 229 -23.86 -10.81 -2.11
N GLN A 230 -24.07 -10.34 -0.89
CA GLN A 230 -24.54 -11.16 0.22
C GLN A 230 -25.94 -11.74 -0.03
N GLN A 231 -26.86 -10.97 -0.62
CA GLN A 231 -28.22 -11.44 -0.90
C GLN A 231 -28.25 -12.66 -1.84
N ILE A 232 -27.31 -12.75 -2.80
CA ILE A 232 -27.19 -13.92 -3.70
C ILE A 232 -26.27 -15.01 -3.16
N HIS A 233 -25.87 -14.93 -1.89
CA HIS A 233 -24.87 -15.81 -1.26
C HIS A 233 -23.49 -15.75 -1.93
N GLY A 234 -23.16 -14.62 -2.58
CA GLY A 234 -21.84 -14.31 -3.07
C GLY A 234 -20.99 -13.65 -1.98
N SER A 235 -19.66 -13.61 -2.17
CA SER A 235 -18.76 -12.92 -1.25
C SER A 235 -18.87 -11.40 -1.39
N GLY A 236 -19.48 -10.73 -0.39
CA GLY A 236 -19.54 -9.27 -0.33
C GLY A 236 -18.14 -8.63 -0.30
N VAL A 237 -17.21 -9.26 0.40
CA VAL A 237 -15.80 -8.85 0.48
C VAL A 237 -15.17 -8.80 -0.92
N LEU A 238 -15.30 -9.89 -1.68
CA LEU A 238 -14.73 -9.96 -3.03
C LEU A 238 -15.42 -8.98 -3.99
N ALA A 239 -16.73 -8.76 -3.83
CA ALA A 239 -17.45 -7.75 -4.62
C ALA A 239 -16.91 -6.34 -4.39
N VAL A 240 -16.66 -5.95 -3.14
CA VAL A 240 -16.05 -4.65 -2.78
C VAL A 240 -14.65 -4.52 -3.37
N VAL A 241 -13.82 -5.53 -3.23
CA VAL A 241 -12.45 -5.55 -3.75
C VAL A 241 -12.43 -5.39 -5.28
N VAL A 242 -13.25 -6.17 -6.00
CA VAL A 242 -13.34 -6.08 -7.46
C VAL A 242 -13.83 -4.69 -7.89
N THR A 243 -14.84 -4.16 -7.21
CA THR A 243 -15.38 -2.82 -7.48
C THR A 243 -14.30 -1.76 -7.27
N GLY A 244 -13.59 -1.79 -6.14
CA GLY A 244 -12.53 -0.84 -5.81
C GLY A 244 -11.36 -0.91 -6.81
N LEU A 245 -10.87 -2.10 -7.15
CA LEU A 245 -9.78 -2.29 -8.14
C LEU A 245 -10.14 -1.73 -9.53
N VAL A 246 -11.37 -1.99 -9.99
CA VAL A 246 -11.82 -1.51 -11.31
C VAL A 246 -12.01 0.01 -11.32
N LEU A 247 -12.67 0.57 -10.29
CA LEU A 247 -12.90 2.01 -10.19
C LEU A 247 -11.58 2.77 -9.99
N GLY A 248 -10.69 2.29 -9.11
CA GLY A 248 -9.37 2.89 -8.90
C GLY A 248 -8.52 2.90 -10.17
N HIS A 249 -8.49 1.79 -10.93
CA HIS A 249 -7.77 1.72 -12.20
C HIS A 249 -8.34 2.70 -13.26
N LYS A 250 -9.66 2.87 -13.30
CA LYS A 250 -10.32 3.75 -14.27
C LYS A 250 -10.46 5.20 -13.80
N ALA A 251 -10.14 5.51 -12.56
CA ALA A 251 -10.28 6.85 -11.97
C ALA A 251 -9.67 7.99 -12.82
N PRO A 252 -8.47 7.85 -13.44
CA PRO A 252 -7.90 8.90 -14.27
C PRO A 252 -8.75 9.30 -15.48
N VAL A 253 -9.59 8.38 -15.99
CA VAL A 253 -10.44 8.59 -17.17
C VAL A 253 -11.87 8.95 -16.80
N LEU A 254 -12.34 8.49 -15.64
CA LEU A 254 -13.74 8.65 -15.23
C LEU A 254 -13.99 9.94 -14.47
N GLN A 255 -13.02 10.40 -13.69
CA GLN A 255 -13.20 11.46 -12.71
C GLN A 255 -12.50 12.76 -13.10
N SER A 256 -13.06 13.90 -12.65
CA SER A 256 -12.36 15.17 -12.68
C SER A 256 -11.12 15.17 -11.78
N ALA A 257 -10.16 16.08 -12.01
CA ALA A 257 -8.98 16.21 -11.16
C ALA A 257 -9.36 16.53 -9.70
N GLY A 258 -10.34 17.41 -9.50
CA GLY A 258 -10.86 17.75 -8.18
C GLY A 258 -11.46 16.55 -7.45
N SER A 259 -12.26 15.73 -8.14
CA SER A 259 -12.84 14.50 -7.59
C SER A 259 -11.77 13.50 -7.15
N ARG A 260 -10.73 13.28 -7.98
CA ARG A 260 -9.64 12.37 -7.63
C ARG A 260 -8.85 12.83 -6.40
N ILE A 261 -8.59 14.12 -6.29
CA ILE A 261 -7.89 14.70 -5.12
C ILE A 261 -8.75 14.55 -3.86
N ALA A 262 -10.04 14.94 -3.93
CA ALA A 262 -10.96 14.84 -2.82
C ALA A 262 -11.15 13.38 -2.37
N GLU A 263 -11.39 12.46 -3.29
CA GLU A 263 -11.53 11.03 -2.99
C GLU A 263 -10.29 10.46 -2.29
N ASN A 264 -9.10 10.77 -2.79
CA ASN A 264 -7.85 10.26 -2.19
C ASN A 264 -7.66 10.76 -0.74
N ILE A 265 -7.89 12.05 -0.49
CA ILE A 265 -7.75 12.64 0.85
C ILE A 265 -8.80 12.04 1.79
N ASN A 266 -10.07 12.01 1.38
CA ASN A 266 -11.16 11.53 2.21
C ASN A 266 -11.01 10.03 2.56
N TRP A 267 -10.72 9.16 1.57
CA TRP A 267 -10.49 7.74 1.83
C TRP A 267 -9.26 7.47 2.67
N ARG A 268 -8.20 8.26 2.53
CA ARG A 268 -7.04 8.17 3.40
C ARG A 268 -7.38 8.49 4.86
N THR A 269 -8.20 9.51 5.08
CA THR A 269 -8.67 9.89 6.41
C THR A 269 -9.60 8.83 7.01
N VAL A 270 -10.57 8.34 6.23
CA VAL A 270 -11.50 7.28 6.66
C VAL A 270 -10.73 6.00 7.00
N GLN A 271 -9.82 5.58 6.14
CA GLN A 271 -8.99 4.41 6.38
C GLN A 271 -8.19 4.57 7.68
N PHE A 272 -7.51 5.70 7.86
CA PHE A 272 -6.75 5.98 9.08
C PHE A 272 -7.61 5.89 10.34
N LEU A 273 -8.80 6.50 10.32
CA LEU A 273 -9.70 6.47 11.47
C LEU A 273 -10.21 5.05 11.75
N LEU A 274 -10.70 4.36 10.73
CA LEU A 274 -11.25 3.01 10.89
C LEU A 274 -10.20 2.00 11.37
N GLU A 275 -9.00 2.00 10.76
CA GLU A 275 -7.91 1.12 11.18
C GLU A 275 -7.54 1.34 12.65
N ASN A 276 -7.33 2.59 13.05
CA ASN A 276 -6.92 2.90 14.41
C ASN A 276 -8.03 2.66 15.45
N VAL A 277 -9.30 2.96 15.09
CA VAL A 277 -10.46 2.61 15.94
C VAL A 277 -10.45 1.10 16.20
N VAL A 278 -10.29 0.31 15.17
CA VAL A 278 -10.42 -1.14 15.32
C VAL A 278 -9.25 -1.73 16.10
N PHE A 279 -8.00 -1.26 15.92
CA PHE A 279 -6.88 -1.71 16.75
C PHE A 279 -7.08 -1.38 18.24
N LEU A 280 -7.62 -0.20 18.56
CA LEU A 280 -7.98 0.16 19.92
C LEU A 280 -9.09 -0.74 20.47
N LEU A 281 -10.15 -1.00 19.68
CA LEU A 281 -11.25 -1.87 20.05
C LEU A 281 -10.80 -3.32 20.27
N ILE A 282 -9.83 -3.83 19.50
CA ILE A 282 -9.20 -5.13 19.73
C ILE A 282 -8.64 -5.19 21.15
N GLY A 283 -7.85 -4.19 21.54
CA GLY A 283 -7.27 -4.14 22.90
C GLY A 283 -8.32 -4.12 24.00
N LEU A 284 -9.45 -3.41 23.78
CA LEU A 284 -10.55 -3.33 24.74
C LEU A 284 -11.26 -4.67 24.98
N GLN A 285 -11.19 -5.62 24.04
CA GLN A 285 -11.86 -6.92 24.18
C GLN A 285 -11.15 -7.89 25.15
N ILE A 286 -9.93 -7.63 25.58
CA ILE A 286 -9.17 -8.60 26.40
C ILE A 286 -9.84 -8.90 27.74
N ARG A 287 -10.38 -7.89 28.43
CA ARG A 287 -11.04 -8.08 29.73
C ARG A 287 -12.33 -8.91 29.63
N PRO A 288 -13.28 -8.62 28.71
CA PRO A 288 -14.42 -9.50 28.46
C PRO A 288 -14.03 -10.95 28.17
N LEU A 289 -13.00 -11.18 27.35
CA LEU A 289 -12.52 -12.53 27.03
C LEU A 289 -11.94 -13.25 28.24
N ILE A 290 -11.14 -12.57 29.07
CA ILE A 290 -10.60 -13.13 30.32
C ILE A 290 -11.73 -13.49 31.29
N ASN A 291 -12.72 -12.62 31.42
CA ASN A 291 -13.86 -12.89 32.32
C ASN A 291 -14.68 -14.07 31.79
N GLY A 292 -14.95 -14.16 30.49
CA GLY A 292 -15.66 -15.27 29.88
C GLY A 292 -14.98 -16.63 30.16
N VAL A 293 -13.66 -16.72 29.96
CA VAL A 293 -12.90 -17.95 30.26
C VAL A 293 -12.96 -18.31 31.76
N ARG A 294 -13.00 -17.30 32.67
CA ARG A 294 -13.17 -17.55 34.11
C ARG A 294 -14.55 -18.11 34.41
N ASP A 295 -15.59 -17.59 33.77
CA ASP A 295 -16.97 -18.03 33.96
C ASP A 295 -17.17 -19.45 33.41
N ASP A 296 -16.43 -19.87 32.38
CA ASP A 296 -16.41 -21.24 31.85
C ASP A 296 -15.65 -22.24 32.76
N HIS A 297 -15.02 -21.76 33.85
CA HIS A 297 -14.30 -22.57 34.86
C HIS A 297 -13.18 -23.44 34.27
N VAL A 298 -12.64 -23.09 33.10
CA VAL A 298 -11.51 -23.81 32.48
C VAL A 298 -10.20 -23.38 33.17
N PRO A 299 -9.32 -24.31 33.59
CA PRO A 299 -8.09 -23.98 34.30
C PRO A 299 -7.09 -23.27 33.37
N TRP A 300 -6.51 -22.19 33.88
CA TRP A 300 -5.51 -21.40 33.13
C TRP A 300 -4.27 -22.20 32.70
N SER A 301 -3.97 -23.29 33.44
CA SER A 301 -2.91 -24.23 33.07
C SER A 301 -3.14 -24.96 31.75
N GLU A 302 -4.37 -25.01 31.28
CA GLU A 302 -4.74 -25.58 29.95
C GLU A 302 -4.89 -24.51 28.90
N VAL A 303 -5.51 -23.37 29.24
CA VAL A 303 -5.82 -22.29 28.29
C VAL A 303 -4.55 -21.58 27.80
N ILE A 304 -3.60 -21.24 28.69
CA ILE A 304 -2.38 -20.52 28.32
C ILE A 304 -1.51 -21.33 27.35
N PRO A 305 -1.20 -22.62 27.62
CA PRO A 305 -0.48 -23.43 26.65
C PRO A 305 -1.23 -23.62 25.34
N ALA A 306 -2.56 -23.78 25.36
CA ALA A 306 -3.37 -23.90 24.15
C ALA A 306 -3.26 -22.65 23.27
N CYS A 307 -3.39 -21.46 23.86
CA CYS A 307 -3.19 -20.19 23.14
C CYS A 307 -1.77 -20.07 22.54
N ALA A 308 -0.74 -20.45 23.29
CA ALA A 308 0.64 -20.42 22.82
C ALA A 308 0.89 -21.41 21.67
N ILE A 309 0.32 -22.61 21.74
CA ILE A 309 0.43 -23.64 20.70
C ILE A 309 -0.31 -23.18 19.42
N VAL A 310 -1.51 -22.60 19.55
CA VAL A 310 -2.27 -22.06 18.39
C VAL A 310 -1.49 -20.91 17.73
N LEU A 311 -0.88 -20.01 18.50
CA LEU A 311 0.00 -18.96 17.97
C LEU A 311 1.19 -19.57 17.20
N ALA A 312 1.88 -20.53 17.81
CA ALA A 312 3.02 -21.20 17.18
C ALA A 312 2.58 -21.95 15.90
N ALA A 313 1.45 -22.67 15.94
CA ALA A 313 0.90 -23.38 14.80
C ALA A 313 0.57 -22.41 13.65
N THR A 314 0.03 -21.23 13.96
CA THR A 314 -0.28 -20.20 12.96
C THR A 314 0.98 -19.71 12.24
N ILE A 315 2.04 -19.44 12.98
CA ILE A 315 3.33 -18.99 12.40
C ILE A 315 3.96 -20.12 11.58
N VAL A 316 4.02 -21.34 12.14
CA VAL A 316 4.63 -22.50 11.50
C VAL A 316 3.88 -22.91 10.23
N ALA A 317 2.54 -22.92 10.25
CA ALA A 317 1.74 -23.25 9.08
C ALA A 317 2.06 -22.34 7.87
N ARG A 318 2.19 -21.02 8.12
CA ARG A 318 2.58 -20.07 7.07
C ARG A 318 4.00 -20.35 6.57
N ILE A 319 4.96 -20.56 7.45
CA ILE A 319 6.34 -20.87 7.06
C ILE A 319 6.38 -22.13 6.19
N VAL A 320 5.76 -23.22 6.65
CA VAL A 320 5.72 -24.51 5.93
C VAL A 320 5.11 -24.35 4.54
N TRP A 321 3.97 -23.65 4.42
CA TRP A 321 3.33 -23.42 3.14
C TRP A 321 4.18 -22.60 2.18
N VAL A 322 4.67 -21.44 2.63
CA VAL A 322 5.42 -20.50 1.76
C VAL A 322 6.72 -21.14 1.28
N PHE A 323 7.47 -21.82 2.17
CA PHE A 323 8.69 -22.54 1.77
C PHE A 323 8.39 -23.76 0.91
N GLY A 324 7.32 -24.50 1.20
CA GLY A 324 6.87 -25.65 0.40
C GLY A 324 6.53 -25.26 -1.02
N VAL A 325 5.72 -24.20 -1.18
CA VAL A 325 5.35 -23.66 -2.50
C VAL A 325 6.58 -23.13 -3.25
N ALA A 326 7.46 -22.40 -2.57
CA ALA A 326 8.69 -21.91 -3.18
C ALA A 326 9.61 -23.05 -3.65
N ALA A 327 9.70 -24.14 -2.89
CA ALA A 327 10.45 -25.33 -3.26
C ALA A 327 9.84 -26.01 -4.50
N VAL A 328 8.50 -26.15 -4.56
CA VAL A 328 7.80 -26.71 -5.71
C VAL A 328 8.02 -25.87 -6.98
N PHE A 329 7.87 -24.55 -6.91
CA PHE A 329 8.10 -23.67 -8.07
C PHE A 329 9.53 -23.71 -8.58
N ARG A 330 10.51 -23.89 -7.70
CA ARG A 330 11.91 -24.09 -8.10
C ARG A 330 12.15 -25.45 -8.74
N LEU A 331 11.59 -26.51 -8.17
CA LEU A 331 11.69 -27.85 -8.73
C LEU A 331 11.10 -27.89 -10.15
N LEU A 332 9.99 -27.19 -10.36
CA LEU A 332 9.34 -27.05 -11.67
C LEU A 332 10.05 -26.05 -12.60
N ARG A 333 11.18 -25.45 -12.17
CA ARG A 333 11.94 -24.44 -12.91
C ARG A 333 11.09 -23.29 -13.46
N THR A 334 10.09 -22.87 -12.72
CA THR A 334 9.19 -21.79 -13.14
C THR A 334 9.96 -20.47 -13.19
N GLN A 335 9.87 -19.74 -14.31
CA GLN A 335 10.47 -18.41 -14.43
C GLN A 335 9.89 -17.47 -13.37
N GLY A 336 10.78 -16.78 -12.63
CA GLY A 336 10.37 -15.83 -11.60
C GLY A 336 10.19 -16.43 -10.20
N ALA A 337 10.72 -17.64 -9.92
CA ALA A 337 10.77 -18.19 -8.56
C ALA A 337 11.55 -17.25 -7.61
N TRP A 338 10.95 -16.98 -6.45
CA TRP A 338 11.54 -16.05 -5.46
C TRP A 338 12.87 -16.56 -4.90
N SER A 339 13.78 -15.66 -4.55
CA SER A 339 14.99 -16.01 -3.79
C SER A 339 14.60 -16.53 -2.39
N TRP A 340 15.47 -17.32 -1.75
CA TRP A 340 15.19 -17.82 -0.40
C TRP A 340 15.04 -16.67 0.62
N ALA A 341 15.73 -15.56 0.39
CA ALA A 341 15.61 -14.36 1.21
C ALA A 341 14.20 -13.74 1.11
N VAL A 342 13.67 -13.58 -0.12
CA VAL A 342 12.30 -13.12 -0.37
C VAL A 342 11.29 -14.09 0.23
N THR A 343 11.48 -15.40 0.03
CA THR A 343 10.61 -16.45 0.59
C THR A 343 10.55 -16.35 2.12
N ALA A 344 11.69 -16.16 2.80
CA ALA A 344 11.76 -16.02 4.25
C ALA A 344 11.00 -14.77 4.76
N VAL A 345 11.13 -13.64 4.07
CA VAL A 345 10.43 -12.41 4.42
C VAL A 345 8.92 -12.54 4.22
N VAL A 346 8.46 -13.09 3.11
CA VAL A 346 7.04 -13.34 2.86
C VAL A 346 6.46 -14.34 3.86
N ALA A 347 7.20 -15.39 4.20
CA ALA A 347 6.80 -16.34 5.23
C ALA A 347 6.66 -15.70 6.61
N TRP A 348 7.56 -14.76 6.95
CA TRP A 348 7.54 -14.07 8.24
C TRP A 348 6.55 -12.91 8.30
N ALA A 349 6.20 -12.29 7.16
CA ALA A 349 5.24 -11.18 7.06
C ALA A 349 3.78 -11.67 7.16
N GLY A 350 3.46 -12.42 8.20
CA GLY A 350 2.16 -13.05 8.42
C GLY A 350 1.40 -12.49 9.61
N MET A 351 1.56 -11.21 9.94
CA MET A 351 0.85 -10.55 11.04
C MET A 351 -0.65 -10.66 10.84
N ARG A 352 -1.38 -10.89 11.93
CA ARG A 352 -2.84 -10.95 11.95
C ARG A 352 -3.40 -9.59 12.39
N GLY A 353 -4.59 -9.27 11.93
CA GLY A 353 -5.18 -7.96 12.18
C GLY A 353 -6.62 -8.02 12.68
N VAL A 354 -7.30 -6.95 12.32
CA VAL A 354 -8.63 -6.60 12.79
C VAL A 354 -9.69 -7.63 12.43
N VAL A 355 -9.68 -8.07 11.16
CA VAL A 355 -10.68 -8.99 10.63
C VAL A 355 -10.67 -10.33 11.39
N THR A 356 -9.47 -10.75 11.83
CA THR A 356 -9.28 -11.97 12.61
C THR A 356 -10.09 -11.97 13.91
N LEU A 357 -9.93 -10.93 14.75
CA LEU A 357 -10.66 -10.90 16.02
C LEU A 357 -12.16 -10.65 15.81
N ALA A 358 -12.50 -9.81 14.85
CA ALA A 358 -13.88 -9.53 14.51
C ALA A 358 -14.65 -10.75 14.05
N ALA A 359 -14.01 -11.60 13.26
CA ALA A 359 -14.61 -12.83 12.76
C ALA A 359 -14.91 -13.86 13.88
N VAL A 360 -14.21 -13.81 15.03
CA VAL A 360 -14.56 -14.64 16.19
C VAL A 360 -15.96 -14.36 16.72
N PHE A 361 -16.38 -13.10 16.70
CA PHE A 361 -17.71 -12.72 17.23
C PHE A 361 -18.87 -13.18 16.34
N LEU A 362 -18.58 -13.68 15.12
CA LEU A 362 -19.57 -14.35 14.26
C LEU A 362 -19.97 -15.73 14.77
N LEU A 363 -19.16 -16.33 15.65
CA LEU A 363 -19.51 -17.63 16.25
C LEU A 363 -20.80 -17.52 17.06
N PRO A 364 -21.74 -18.47 16.91
CA PRO A 364 -22.95 -18.50 17.72
C PRO A 364 -22.65 -18.41 19.23
N PRO A 365 -23.49 -17.72 20.00
CA PRO A 365 -23.26 -17.58 21.45
C PRO A 365 -23.14 -18.93 22.19
N ASP A 366 -23.86 -19.93 21.71
CA ASP A 366 -23.91 -21.28 22.31
C ASP A 366 -22.78 -22.19 21.83
N THR A 367 -21.76 -21.66 21.11
CA THR A 367 -20.61 -22.45 20.65
C THR A 367 -19.76 -22.90 21.84
N PRO A 368 -19.54 -24.22 22.04
CA PRO A 368 -18.67 -24.71 23.10
C PRO A 368 -17.23 -24.18 22.93
N GLY A 369 -16.65 -23.65 23.99
CA GLY A 369 -15.29 -23.08 23.98
C GLY A 369 -15.18 -21.75 23.24
N ARG A 370 -16.27 -20.98 23.09
CA ARG A 370 -16.28 -19.70 22.36
C ARG A 370 -15.33 -18.66 22.99
N ASN A 371 -15.25 -18.62 24.32
CA ASN A 371 -14.39 -17.68 25.04
C ASN A 371 -12.91 -18.06 24.89
N GLU A 372 -12.58 -19.35 24.95
CA GLU A 372 -11.24 -19.89 24.70
C GLU A 372 -10.78 -19.64 23.26
N ILE A 373 -11.68 -19.83 22.29
CA ILE A 373 -11.45 -19.49 20.86
C ILE A 373 -11.15 -17.99 20.72
N GLY A 374 -11.94 -17.15 21.39
CA GLY A 374 -11.75 -15.69 21.40
C GLY A 374 -10.39 -15.27 21.96
N LEU A 375 -10.01 -15.87 23.10
CA LEU A 375 -8.73 -15.59 23.73
C LEU A 375 -7.55 -16.13 22.90
N ALA A 376 -7.70 -17.30 22.28
CA ALA A 376 -6.69 -17.84 21.36
C ALA A 376 -6.49 -16.94 20.14
N ALA A 377 -7.59 -16.48 19.51
CA ALA A 377 -7.53 -15.55 18.39
C ALA A 377 -6.91 -14.20 18.80
N PHE A 378 -7.27 -13.64 19.95
CA PHE A 378 -6.63 -12.44 20.50
C PHE A 378 -5.13 -12.65 20.68
N THR A 379 -4.72 -13.80 21.27
CA THR A 379 -3.31 -14.15 21.47
C THR A 379 -2.56 -14.25 20.14
N VAL A 380 -3.19 -14.81 19.11
CA VAL A 380 -2.61 -14.87 17.76
C VAL A 380 -2.44 -13.48 17.17
N VAL A 381 -3.43 -12.59 17.26
CA VAL A 381 -3.35 -11.22 16.76
C VAL A 381 -2.25 -10.44 17.49
N ALA A 382 -2.31 -10.36 18.82
CA ALA A 382 -1.34 -9.64 19.63
C ALA A 382 0.08 -10.24 19.49
N GLY A 383 0.18 -11.58 19.54
CA GLY A 383 1.44 -12.31 19.44
C GLY A 383 2.12 -12.14 18.08
N THR A 384 1.38 -12.23 16.96
CA THR A 384 1.95 -12.03 15.64
C THR A 384 2.35 -10.57 15.40
N LEU A 385 1.53 -9.61 15.82
CA LEU A 385 1.86 -8.19 15.75
C LEU A 385 3.14 -7.86 16.53
N LEU A 386 3.30 -8.40 17.73
CA LEU A 386 4.48 -8.19 18.55
C LEU A 386 5.70 -8.92 17.98
N LEU A 387 5.62 -10.24 17.79
CA LEU A 387 6.76 -11.05 17.37
C LEU A 387 7.21 -10.70 15.95
N GLN A 388 6.29 -10.75 15.00
CA GLN A 388 6.62 -10.53 13.59
C GLN A 388 6.80 -9.04 13.28
N GLY A 389 5.96 -8.15 13.84
CA GLY A 389 6.04 -6.72 13.62
C GLY A 389 7.35 -6.10 14.10
N LEU A 390 7.86 -6.52 15.27
CA LEU A 390 9.13 -6.02 15.82
C LEU A 390 10.36 -6.65 15.17
N THR A 391 10.27 -7.91 14.72
CA THR A 391 11.43 -8.63 14.18
C THR A 391 11.54 -8.56 12.66
N LEU A 392 10.47 -8.27 11.94
CA LEU A 392 10.48 -8.15 10.46
C LEU A 392 11.50 -7.12 9.96
N PRO A 393 11.65 -5.90 10.53
CA PRO A 393 12.67 -4.96 10.12
C PRO A 393 14.10 -5.49 10.27
N TRP A 394 14.35 -6.22 11.35
CA TRP A 394 15.65 -6.87 11.57
C TRP A 394 15.91 -7.96 10.53
N LEU A 395 14.91 -8.79 10.23
CA LEU A 395 15.02 -9.87 9.24
C LEU A 395 15.34 -9.33 7.84
N VAL A 396 14.61 -8.29 7.40
CA VAL A 396 14.82 -7.67 6.08
C VAL A 396 16.24 -7.11 5.96
N ARG A 397 16.71 -6.38 6.98
CA ARG A 397 18.08 -5.85 7.02
C ARG A 397 19.13 -6.96 7.04
N ARG A 398 18.89 -8.04 7.78
CA ARG A 398 19.82 -9.18 7.88
C ARG A 398 19.95 -9.96 6.58
N LEU A 399 18.86 -10.04 5.80
CA LEU A 399 18.82 -10.70 4.50
C LEU A 399 19.30 -9.80 3.35
N LYS A 400 19.64 -8.55 3.63
CA LYS A 400 20.15 -7.57 2.66
C LYS A 400 19.28 -7.50 1.39
N LEU A 401 17.95 -7.52 1.55
CA LEU A 401 17.05 -7.35 0.41
C LEU A 401 17.21 -5.93 -0.12
N ARG A 402 17.50 -5.82 -1.42
CA ARG A 402 17.59 -4.53 -2.10
C ARG A 402 16.18 -3.95 -2.18
N GLY A 403 15.99 -2.77 -1.63
CA GLY A 403 14.76 -1.97 -1.78
C GLY A 403 14.63 -1.39 -3.19
N PRO A 404 13.55 -0.62 -3.45
CA PRO A 404 13.48 0.22 -4.63
C PRO A 404 14.72 1.13 -4.70
N ASP A 405 15.29 1.27 -5.87
CA ASP A 405 16.38 2.22 -6.09
C ASP A 405 15.77 3.60 -6.35
N ALA A 406 15.98 4.53 -5.44
CA ALA A 406 15.46 5.89 -5.54
C ALA A 406 15.98 6.60 -6.80
N ALA A 407 17.21 6.31 -7.20
CA ALA A 407 17.82 6.90 -8.38
C ALA A 407 17.20 6.35 -9.67
N GLU A 408 16.95 5.03 -9.74
CA GLU A 408 16.24 4.43 -10.87
C GLU A 408 14.80 4.94 -10.97
N ASP A 409 14.11 5.08 -9.83
CA ASP A 409 12.76 5.64 -9.76
C ASP A 409 12.70 7.09 -10.24
N ALA A 410 13.67 7.90 -9.81
CA ALA A 410 13.79 9.29 -10.23
C ALA A 410 14.08 9.41 -11.74
N LEU A 411 14.94 8.54 -12.28
CA LEU A 411 15.21 8.46 -13.72
C LEU A 411 13.95 8.10 -14.51
N GLN A 412 13.20 7.09 -14.06
CA GLN A 412 11.95 6.70 -14.71
C GLN A 412 10.91 7.82 -14.63
N ALA A 413 10.80 8.50 -13.48
CA ALA A 413 9.90 9.64 -13.30
C ALA A 413 10.27 10.81 -14.21
N ALA A 414 11.56 11.17 -14.29
CA ALA A 414 12.04 12.25 -15.15
C ALA A 414 11.80 11.93 -16.64
N SER A 415 12.06 10.69 -17.07
CA SER A 415 11.77 10.23 -18.42
C SER A 415 10.28 10.34 -18.76
N LEU A 416 9.41 9.86 -17.86
CA LEU A 416 7.96 9.90 -18.04
C LEU A 416 7.43 11.36 -18.13
N VAL A 417 7.94 12.25 -17.25
CA VAL A 417 7.56 13.68 -17.27
C VAL A 417 8.01 14.35 -18.56
N THR A 418 9.19 14.00 -19.07
CA THR A 418 9.72 14.53 -20.34
C THR A 418 8.87 14.07 -21.52
N ASP A 419 8.48 12.79 -21.57
CA ASP A 419 7.63 12.27 -22.63
C ASP A 419 6.22 12.90 -22.59
N ALA A 420 5.67 13.09 -21.39
CA ALA A 420 4.40 13.78 -21.20
C ALA A 420 4.47 15.26 -21.62
N ALA A 421 5.57 15.96 -21.29
CA ALA A 421 5.78 17.35 -21.72
C ALA A 421 5.90 17.46 -23.25
N ARG A 422 6.63 16.54 -23.88
CA ARG A 422 6.77 16.47 -25.34
C ARG A 422 5.42 16.23 -26.03
N ALA A 423 4.61 15.30 -25.49
CA ALA A 423 3.27 15.07 -25.99
C ALA A 423 2.37 16.31 -25.88
N GLY A 424 2.44 17.02 -24.74
CA GLY A 424 1.70 18.28 -24.55
C GLY A 424 2.13 19.38 -25.51
N LEU A 425 3.44 19.53 -25.77
CA LEU A 425 3.96 20.50 -26.73
C LEU A 425 3.57 20.16 -28.18
N ALA A 426 3.54 18.89 -28.54
CA ALA A 426 3.08 18.46 -29.86
C ALA A 426 1.61 18.84 -30.10
N VAL A 427 0.75 18.62 -29.09
CA VAL A 427 -0.66 19.06 -29.16
C VAL A 427 -0.77 20.58 -29.26
N LEU A 428 0.07 21.34 -28.53
CA LEU A 428 0.08 22.81 -28.63
C LEU A 428 0.40 23.27 -30.06
N ASP A 429 1.35 22.61 -30.72
CA ASP A 429 1.72 22.94 -32.12
C ASP A 429 0.62 22.55 -33.14
N GLU A 430 -0.18 21.53 -32.84
CA GLU A 430 -1.32 21.10 -33.65
C GLU A 430 -2.55 22.03 -33.52
N VAL A 431 -2.85 22.48 -32.29
CA VAL A 431 -4.10 23.20 -31.94
C VAL A 431 -3.95 24.72 -32.08
N ARG A 432 -2.71 25.25 -32.12
CA ARG A 432 -2.46 26.68 -32.22
C ARG A 432 -3.15 27.31 -33.44
N SER A 433 -3.80 28.47 -33.22
CA SER A 433 -4.41 29.29 -34.25
C SER A 433 -3.52 30.50 -34.59
N GLU A 434 -3.64 31.05 -35.77
CA GLU A 434 -2.98 32.31 -36.19
C GLU A 434 -3.36 33.51 -35.29
N ASN A 435 -4.50 33.44 -34.61
CA ASN A 435 -5.00 34.47 -33.70
C ASN A 435 -4.50 34.34 -32.25
N ASP A 436 -3.77 33.27 -31.92
CA ASP A 436 -3.28 33.06 -30.54
C ASP A 436 -2.09 34.01 -30.29
N PRO A 437 -2.09 34.73 -29.14
CA PRO A 437 -0.99 35.60 -28.80
C PRO A 437 0.33 34.81 -28.64
N ALA A 438 1.38 35.26 -29.36
CA ALA A 438 2.69 34.61 -29.34
C ALA A 438 3.25 34.50 -27.90
N GLU A 439 3.02 35.50 -27.06
CA GLU A 439 3.44 35.55 -25.66
C GLU A 439 2.84 34.39 -24.86
N VAL A 440 1.55 34.02 -25.08
CA VAL A 440 0.88 32.91 -24.42
C VAL A 440 1.49 31.57 -24.86
N LEU A 441 1.76 31.44 -26.16
CA LEU A 441 2.38 30.23 -26.71
C LEU A 441 3.79 30.02 -26.13
N ASP A 442 4.58 31.09 -26.02
CA ASP A 442 5.93 31.05 -25.48
C ASP A 442 5.91 30.73 -23.97
N GLN A 443 4.99 31.30 -23.19
CA GLN A 443 4.79 30.97 -21.77
C GLN A 443 4.43 29.49 -21.57
N LEU A 444 3.54 28.93 -22.42
CA LEU A 444 3.15 27.53 -22.35
C LEU A 444 4.32 26.59 -22.70
N ARG A 445 5.11 26.93 -23.73
CA ARG A 445 6.32 26.18 -24.09
C ARG A 445 7.36 26.23 -22.97
N GLU A 446 7.62 27.41 -22.43
CA GLU A 446 8.57 27.59 -21.33
C GLU A 446 8.13 26.79 -20.08
N ARG A 447 6.83 26.82 -19.73
CA ARG A 447 6.29 26.04 -18.62
C ARG A 447 6.43 24.53 -18.83
N GLY A 448 6.19 24.03 -20.05
CA GLY A 448 6.39 22.62 -20.40
C GLY A 448 7.86 22.20 -20.26
N MET A 449 8.78 23.01 -20.78
CA MET A 449 10.23 22.77 -20.67
C MET A 449 10.73 22.85 -19.23
N ARG A 450 10.31 23.86 -18.45
CA ARG A 450 10.67 23.97 -17.04
C ARG A 450 10.26 22.75 -16.24
N ARG A 451 9.03 22.23 -16.46
CA ARG A 451 8.56 21.02 -15.77
C ARG A 451 9.41 19.80 -16.08
N SER A 452 9.84 19.66 -17.33
CA SER A 452 10.77 18.59 -17.72
C SER A 452 12.13 18.78 -17.06
N ASN A 453 12.71 19.98 -17.15
CA ASN A 453 14.05 20.27 -16.60
C ASN A 453 14.11 20.07 -15.07
N GLN A 454 13.09 20.52 -14.32
CA GLN A 454 13.01 20.32 -12.87
C GLN A 454 13.11 18.85 -12.47
N SER A 455 12.53 17.94 -13.25
CA SER A 455 12.61 16.50 -12.96
C SER A 455 14.03 15.95 -13.08
N TRP A 456 14.89 16.57 -13.90
CA TRP A 456 16.28 16.18 -14.09
C TRP A 456 17.25 16.92 -13.15
N GLU A 457 16.89 18.10 -12.65
CA GLU A 457 17.72 18.88 -11.72
C GLU A 457 18.09 18.12 -10.45
N HIS A 458 17.18 17.26 -9.95
CA HIS A 458 17.42 16.44 -8.77
C HIS A 458 18.41 15.28 -9.00
N LEU A 459 18.56 14.82 -10.25
CA LEU A 459 19.43 13.71 -10.62
C LEU A 459 20.89 14.14 -10.89
N GLY A 460 21.10 15.42 -11.24
CA GLY A 460 22.38 15.91 -11.72
C GLY A 460 23.24 16.66 -10.69
N ARG A 461 22.86 16.69 -9.42
CA ARG A 461 23.60 17.48 -8.42
C ARG A 461 24.93 16.87 -8.02
N ALA A 462 26.01 17.42 -8.58
CA ALA A 462 27.24 17.52 -7.81
C ALA A 462 26.98 18.50 -6.62
N GLN A 463 27.54 18.22 -5.44
CA GLN A 463 27.46 19.08 -4.24
C GLN A 463 27.96 20.51 -4.56
N THR A 464 27.14 21.31 -5.22
CA THR A 464 27.38 22.74 -5.42
C THR A 464 26.67 23.47 -4.30
N GLU A 465 27.39 24.39 -3.66
CA GLU A 465 26.92 25.22 -2.54
C GLU A 465 25.72 26.15 -2.90
N LEU A 466 25.26 26.16 -4.13
CA LEU A 466 24.20 27.04 -4.62
C LEU A 466 22.82 26.36 -4.49
N GLU A 467 21.89 27.09 -3.87
CA GLU A 467 20.48 26.70 -3.78
C GLU A 467 19.90 26.50 -5.20
N PRO A 468 19.16 25.40 -5.46
CA PRO A 468 18.58 25.15 -6.77
C PRO A 468 17.60 26.24 -7.19
N PRO A 469 17.45 26.49 -8.48
CA PRO A 469 16.43 27.41 -8.99
C PRO A 469 15.01 27.05 -8.52
N ALA A 470 14.66 25.76 -8.45
CA ALA A 470 13.37 25.29 -7.97
C ALA A 470 13.15 25.58 -6.48
N ALA A 471 14.13 25.32 -5.61
CA ALA A 471 14.04 25.62 -4.18
C ALA A 471 14.02 27.14 -3.91
N THR A 472 14.82 27.91 -4.67
CA THR A 472 14.78 29.38 -4.61
C THR A 472 13.40 29.90 -5.00
N TYR A 473 12.80 29.37 -6.07
CA TYR A 473 11.45 29.73 -6.51
C TYR A 473 10.42 29.40 -5.43
N TYR A 474 10.45 28.19 -4.86
CA TYR A 474 9.56 27.78 -3.77
C TYR A 474 9.66 28.73 -2.58
N ARG A 475 10.86 28.96 -2.08
CA ARG A 475 11.11 29.85 -0.93
C ARG A 475 10.61 31.27 -1.16
N LEU A 476 10.91 31.85 -2.31
CA LEU A 476 10.48 33.23 -2.63
C LEU A 476 8.96 33.30 -2.84
N ARG A 477 8.37 32.32 -3.54
CA ARG A 477 6.93 32.30 -3.80
C ARG A 477 6.13 32.10 -2.52
N MET A 478 6.59 31.25 -1.59
CA MET A 478 5.97 31.09 -0.27
C MET A 478 5.99 32.38 0.54
N GLN A 479 7.07 33.15 0.49
CA GLN A 479 7.12 34.47 1.13
C GLN A 479 6.12 35.46 0.51
N MET A 480 5.97 35.44 -0.83
CA MET A 480 4.98 36.26 -1.53
C MET A 480 3.55 35.86 -1.13
N LEU A 481 3.23 34.56 -1.13
CA LEU A 481 1.91 34.04 -0.73
C LEU A 481 1.58 34.41 0.72
N SER A 482 2.56 34.35 1.61
CA SER A 482 2.40 34.79 3.01
C SER A 482 2.07 36.29 3.11
N ALA A 483 2.73 37.14 2.32
CA ALA A 483 2.45 38.56 2.27
C ALA A 483 1.07 38.86 1.64
N GLU A 484 0.73 38.18 0.54
CA GLU A 484 -0.59 38.26 -0.10
C GLU A 484 -1.72 37.87 0.88
N ARG A 485 -1.54 36.75 1.60
CA ARG A 485 -2.45 36.31 2.67
C ARG A 485 -2.59 37.36 3.78
N GLY A 486 -1.47 37.92 4.24
CA GLY A 486 -1.48 39.00 5.25
C GLY A 486 -2.26 40.24 4.80
N SER A 487 -2.13 40.64 3.54
CA SER A 487 -2.88 41.74 2.94
C SER A 487 -4.39 41.48 2.89
N ILE A 488 -4.80 40.26 2.49
CA ILE A 488 -6.23 39.86 2.46
C ILE A 488 -6.81 39.82 3.87
N LEU A 489 -6.05 39.28 4.85
CA LEU A 489 -6.50 39.25 6.26
C LEU A 489 -6.65 40.66 6.84
N ALA A 490 -5.72 41.59 6.53
CA ALA A 490 -5.84 43.00 6.92
C ALA A 490 -7.05 43.67 6.26
N ALA A 491 -7.34 43.36 4.98
CA ALA A 491 -8.51 43.85 4.29
C ALA A 491 -9.82 43.34 4.89
N ARG A 492 -9.85 42.08 5.40
CA ARG A 492 -10.97 41.51 6.13
C ARG A 492 -11.32 42.32 7.37
N ASP A 493 -10.32 42.71 8.15
CA ASP A 493 -10.49 43.41 9.41
C ASP A 493 -11.01 44.86 9.20
N THR A 494 -10.88 45.42 8.01
CA THR A 494 -11.41 46.72 7.64
C THR A 494 -12.88 46.70 7.22
N GLY A 495 -13.49 45.52 6.99
CA GLY A 495 -14.87 45.39 6.51
C GLY A 495 -15.12 45.99 5.11
N ARG A 496 -14.05 46.18 4.31
CA ARG A 496 -14.14 46.87 3.00
C ARG A 496 -14.60 45.93 1.87
N TYR A 497 -14.48 44.64 2.06
CA TYR A 497 -14.81 43.63 1.05
C TYR A 497 -15.79 42.60 1.63
N ASP A 498 -16.65 42.06 0.79
CA ASP A 498 -17.54 40.98 1.15
C ASP A 498 -16.76 39.71 1.55
N ASP A 499 -17.26 39.02 2.58
CA ASP A 499 -16.61 37.82 3.14
C ASP A 499 -16.49 36.66 2.11
N GLU A 500 -17.42 36.56 1.17
CA GLU A 500 -17.38 35.58 0.09
C GLU A 500 -16.21 35.84 -0.87
N VAL A 501 -15.94 37.12 -1.22
CA VAL A 501 -14.81 37.52 -2.06
C VAL A 501 -13.48 37.24 -1.36
N LEU A 502 -13.40 37.56 -0.06
CA LEU A 502 -12.21 37.29 0.75
C LEU A 502 -11.93 35.79 0.86
N ARG A 503 -12.95 34.98 1.10
CA ARG A 503 -12.79 33.51 1.13
C ARG A 503 -12.34 32.94 -0.21
N ALA A 504 -12.90 33.40 -1.31
CA ALA A 504 -12.49 32.97 -2.65
C ALA A 504 -11.00 33.30 -2.90
N ALA A 505 -10.56 34.51 -2.52
CA ALA A 505 -9.17 34.92 -2.66
C ALA A 505 -8.23 34.09 -1.77
N LEU A 506 -8.59 33.83 -0.52
CA LEU A 506 -7.82 32.96 0.38
C LEU A 506 -7.74 31.52 -0.15
N THR A 507 -8.85 30.98 -0.67
CA THR A 507 -8.89 29.64 -1.27
C THR A 507 -7.92 29.50 -2.44
N ASN A 508 -7.77 30.52 -3.28
CA ASN A 508 -6.81 30.52 -4.38
C ASN A 508 -5.36 30.47 -3.87
N ILE A 509 -5.04 31.26 -2.82
CA ILE A 509 -3.73 31.21 -2.16
C ILE A 509 -3.47 29.82 -1.57
N ASP A 510 -4.46 29.26 -0.85
CA ASP A 510 -4.32 27.95 -0.22
C ASP A 510 -4.11 26.82 -1.24
N MET A 511 -4.75 26.90 -2.44
CA MET A 511 -4.52 25.93 -3.51
C MET A 511 -3.10 26.02 -4.08
N GLU A 512 -2.59 27.24 -4.28
CA GLU A 512 -1.24 27.44 -4.80
C GLU A 512 -0.18 26.98 -3.79
N GLU A 513 -0.34 27.35 -2.52
CA GLU A 513 0.52 26.91 -1.42
C GLU A 513 0.54 25.37 -1.31
N ALA A 514 -0.62 24.73 -1.29
CA ALA A 514 -0.72 23.26 -1.23
C ALA A 514 -0.09 22.57 -2.44
N MET A 515 -0.11 23.19 -3.62
CA MET A 515 0.55 22.67 -4.82
C MET A 515 2.08 22.77 -4.68
N LEU A 516 2.58 23.89 -4.21
CA LEU A 516 4.02 24.15 -4.00
C LEU A 516 4.58 23.22 -2.92
N ASP A 517 3.89 23.09 -1.78
CA ASP A 517 4.29 22.19 -0.69
C ASP A 517 4.40 20.73 -1.16
N ARG A 518 3.48 20.26 -2.00
CA ARG A 518 3.54 18.89 -2.56
C ARG A 518 4.75 18.68 -3.46
N ILE A 519 5.12 19.69 -4.24
CA ILE A 519 6.28 19.62 -5.13
C ILE A 519 7.55 19.59 -4.28
N GLU A 520 7.67 20.47 -3.27
CA GLU A 520 8.82 20.53 -2.38
C GLU A 520 8.95 19.27 -1.51
N ASP A 521 7.85 18.78 -0.93
CA ASP A 521 7.84 17.53 -0.17
C ASP A 521 8.30 16.32 -1.02
N ALA A 522 7.91 16.28 -2.28
CA ALA A 522 8.34 15.23 -3.21
C ALA A 522 9.83 15.36 -3.54
N ALA A 523 10.31 16.59 -3.77
CA ALA A 523 11.70 16.91 -4.02
C ALA A 523 12.59 16.60 -2.81
N ALA A 524 12.20 17.05 -1.61
CA ALA A 524 12.92 16.81 -0.38
C ALA A 524 13.06 15.31 -0.04
N ARG A 525 12.01 14.53 -0.25
CA ARG A 525 12.08 13.06 -0.08
C ARG A 525 13.03 12.42 -1.05
N LEU A 526 12.98 12.84 -2.31
CA LEU A 526 13.88 12.34 -3.35
C LEU A 526 15.33 12.69 -3.03
N ASP A 527 15.61 13.93 -2.60
CA ASP A 527 16.93 14.36 -2.22
C ASP A 527 17.46 13.57 -1.00
N ASP A 528 16.63 13.31 0.03
CA ASP A 528 17.00 12.50 1.19
C ASP A 528 17.30 11.04 0.80
N GLU A 529 16.50 10.45 -0.08
CA GLU A 529 16.70 9.10 -0.61
C GLU A 529 17.95 9.03 -1.50
N LEU A 530 18.22 10.03 -2.31
CA LEU A 530 19.41 10.14 -3.15
C LEU A 530 20.67 10.35 -2.32
N VAL A 531 20.65 11.21 -1.29
CA VAL A 531 21.77 11.42 -0.35
C VAL A 531 22.13 10.11 0.36
N THR A 532 21.14 9.34 0.78
CA THR A 532 21.38 8.00 1.36
C THR A 532 21.95 7.00 0.36
N SER A 533 21.64 7.11 -0.92
CA SER A 533 22.25 6.30 -1.99
C SER A 533 23.67 6.77 -2.34
N HIS A 534 23.93 8.07 -2.33
CA HIS A 534 25.29 8.63 -2.52
C HIS A 534 26.28 8.25 -1.41
N HIS A 535 25.83 8.06 -0.18
CA HIS A 535 26.67 7.49 0.88
C HIS A 535 27.11 6.07 0.56
N ARG A 536 26.31 5.30 -0.19
CA ARG A 536 26.68 3.98 -0.72
C ARG A 536 27.57 4.07 -1.95
N ALA A 537 27.40 5.10 -2.78
CA ALA A 537 28.29 5.38 -3.94
C ALA A 537 29.71 5.74 -3.51
N GLY A 538 29.90 6.34 -2.33
CA GLY A 538 31.23 6.57 -1.75
C GLY A 538 32.05 5.30 -1.50
N ASP A 539 31.40 4.15 -1.40
CA ASP A 539 32.01 2.83 -1.24
C ASP A 539 32.36 2.15 -2.59
N CYS A 540 31.92 2.71 -3.73
CA CYS A 540 32.22 2.17 -5.05
C CYS A 540 33.57 2.68 -5.56
N GLU A 541 34.52 1.76 -5.66
CA GLU A 541 35.87 2.05 -6.16
C GLU A 541 35.86 2.46 -7.63
N HIS A 542 35.02 1.84 -8.45
CA HIS A 542 34.86 2.15 -9.88
C HIS A 542 34.39 3.60 -10.12
N LEU A 543 33.38 4.07 -9.35
CA LEU A 543 32.90 5.46 -9.46
C LEU A 543 33.94 6.48 -8.98
N ARG A 544 34.74 6.12 -7.99
CA ARG A 544 35.79 6.97 -7.45
C ARG A 544 36.97 7.11 -8.40
N GLU A 545 37.37 6.02 -9.09
CA GLU A 545 38.52 5.96 -9.99
C GLU A 545 38.18 6.37 -11.44
N ALA A 546 36.92 6.29 -11.84
CA ALA A 546 36.50 6.66 -13.19
C ALA A 546 36.80 8.14 -13.50
N PRO A 547 37.33 8.45 -14.69
CA PRO A 547 37.53 9.81 -15.14
C PRO A 547 36.19 10.55 -15.18
N ARG A 548 36.21 11.87 -14.89
CA ARG A 548 34.98 12.68 -14.91
C ARG A 548 34.52 13.04 -16.33
N VAL A 549 35.42 12.99 -17.29
CA VAL A 549 35.20 13.37 -18.69
C VAL A 549 35.87 12.34 -19.59
N ALA A 550 35.16 11.91 -20.62
CA ALA A 550 35.69 11.13 -21.73
C ALA A 550 35.27 11.77 -23.05
N GLU A 551 36.12 11.70 -24.07
CA GLU A 551 35.75 12.14 -25.42
C GLU A 551 34.74 11.14 -26.03
N PRO A 552 33.56 11.59 -26.46
CA PRO A 552 32.58 10.69 -27.05
C PRO A 552 33.06 10.20 -28.43
N SER A 553 32.85 8.91 -28.70
CA SER A 553 33.15 8.28 -29.98
C SER A 553 32.29 8.86 -31.12
N THR A 554 31.10 9.33 -30.78
CA THR A 554 30.18 10.00 -31.70
C THR A 554 29.34 11.06 -30.98
N LEU A 555 28.98 12.11 -31.71
CA LEU A 555 28.02 13.12 -31.26
C LEU A 555 26.61 12.87 -31.84
N ASN A 556 26.45 11.91 -32.74
CA ASN A 556 25.24 11.71 -33.54
C ASN A 556 24.22 10.74 -32.94
N GLY A 557 24.52 10.14 -31.77
CA GLY A 557 23.63 9.19 -31.09
C GLY A 557 24.28 7.87 -30.75
N CYS A 558 23.49 6.86 -30.43
CA CYS A 558 23.99 5.49 -30.20
C CYS A 558 24.48 4.88 -31.52
N GLU A 559 25.74 4.46 -31.54
CA GLU A 559 26.39 3.94 -32.76
C GLU A 559 25.66 2.72 -33.34
N GLU A 560 25.29 1.78 -32.48
CA GLU A 560 24.60 0.55 -32.87
C GLU A 560 23.17 0.85 -33.34
N CYS A 561 22.44 1.74 -32.65
CA CYS A 561 21.09 2.13 -33.07
C CYS A 561 21.11 2.83 -34.42
N VAL A 562 22.10 3.69 -34.69
CA VAL A 562 22.25 4.35 -36.00
C VAL A 562 22.53 3.33 -37.09
N ARG A 563 23.41 2.36 -36.82
CA ARG A 563 23.75 1.29 -37.77
C ARG A 563 22.55 0.38 -38.05
N ASP A 564 21.80 0.01 -36.99
CA ASP A 564 20.71 -0.97 -37.07
C ASP A 564 19.35 -0.31 -37.40
N GLY A 565 19.32 1.00 -37.59
CA GLY A 565 18.09 1.76 -37.91
C GLY A 565 17.05 1.79 -36.80
N THR A 566 17.49 1.58 -35.54
CA THR A 566 16.61 1.56 -34.35
C THR A 566 16.62 2.92 -33.64
N ARG A 567 15.59 3.17 -32.81
CA ARG A 567 15.48 4.40 -32.02
C ARG A 567 15.95 4.16 -30.60
N TRP A 568 16.61 5.17 -30.03
CA TRP A 568 16.99 5.20 -28.63
C TRP A 568 16.11 6.16 -27.82
N VAL A 569 16.08 5.96 -26.51
CA VAL A 569 15.37 6.83 -25.56
C VAL A 569 16.34 7.88 -25.01
N HIS A 570 17.43 7.41 -24.35
CA HIS A 570 18.49 8.25 -23.81
C HIS A 570 19.87 7.68 -24.15
N LEU A 571 20.87 8.55 -24.14
CA LEU A 571 22.25 8.22 -24.45
C LEU A 571 23.10 8.14 -23.17
N ARG A 572 24.07 7.25 -23.19
CA ARG A 572 25.07 7.03 -22.15
C ARG A 572 26.46 7.03 -22.75
N LEU A 573 27.39 7.69 -22.05
CA LEU A 573 28.79 7.79 -22.44
C LEU A 573 29.64 6.92 -21.52
N CYS A 574 30.35 5.95 -22.06
CA CYS A 574 31.33 5.18 -21.31
C CYS A 574 32.51 6.07 -20.91
N LEU A 575 32.78 6.17 -19.60
CA LEU A 575 33.87 7.01 -19.12
C LEU A 575 35.27 6.40 -19.34
N ALA A 576 35.33 5.10 -19.62
CA ALA A 576 36.61 4.42 -19.89
C ALA A 576 37.06 4.57 -21.34
N CYS A 577 36.16 4.53 -22.33
CA CYS A 577 36.55 4.51 -23.75
C CYS A 577 35.80 5.52 -24.64
N GLY A 578 34.81 6.26 -24.12
CA GLY A 578 34.06 7.24 -24.89
C GLY A 578 32.94 6.64 -25.76
N HIS A 579 32.65 5.33 -25.69
CA HIS A 579 31.54 4.73 -26.43
C HIS A 579 30.19 5.34 -26.04
N VAL A 580 29.35 5.69 -27.03
CA VAL A 580 28.01 6.24 -26.83
C VAL A 580 26.97 5.18 -27.14
N GLY A 581 26.39 4.60 -26.09
CA GLY A 581 25.33 3.59 -26.19
C GLY A 581 23.97 4.09 -25.69
N CYS A 582 22.89 3.44 -26.08
CA CYS A 582 21.56 3.76 -25.58
C CYS A 582 21.28 3.10 -24.22
N CYS A 583 20.43 3.75 -23.41
CA CYS A 583 20.05 3.30 -22.06
C CYS A 583 19.21 2.02 -22.07
N ASP A 584 18.99 1.44 -20.86
CA ASP A 584 18.22 0.21 -20.68
C ASP A 584 16.70 0.37 -20.97
N SER A 585 16.20 1.60 -21.02
CA SER A 585 14.85 1.91 -21.49
C SER A 585 14.71 1.85 -23.01
N SER A 586 15.83 1.79 -23.73
CA SER A 586 15.86 1.65 -25.20
C SER A 586 15.78 0.18 -25.61
N VAL A 587 15.24 -0.10 -26.78
CA VAL A 587 15.12 -1.48 -27.31
C VAL A 587 16.48 -2.18 -27.40
N GLY A 588 17.53 -1.45 -27.82
CA GLY A 588 18.87 -2.01 -28.04
C GLY A 588 19.70 -2.21 -26.79
N LYS A 589 19.50 -1.43 -25.72
CA LYS A 589 20.24 -1.50 -24.44
C LYS A 589 21.77 -1.53 -24.60
N HIS A 590 22.30 -0.77 -25.55
CA HIS A 590 23.68 -0.89 -25.99
C HIS A 590 24.70 -0.45 -24.94
N ALA A 591 24.33 0.43 -23.99
CA ALA A 591 25.20 0.78 -22.87
C ALA A 591 25.45 -0.42 -21.93
N ALA A 592 24.41 -1.19 -21.58
CA ALA A 592 24.55 -2.41 -20.80
C ALA A 592 25.25 -3.52 -21.59
N GLY A 593 24.97 -3.63 -22.89
CA GLY A 593 25.66 -4.53 -23.81
C GLY A 593 27.16 -4.24 -23.86
N HIS A 594 27.55 -2.98 -24.00
CA HIS A 594 28.94 -2.55 -23.99
C HIS A 594 29.63 -2.91 -22.67
N PHE A 595 29.00 -2.71 -21.52
CA PHE A 595 29.55 -3.17 -20.25
C PHE A 595 29.77 -4.69 -20.22
N ALA A 596 28.80 -5.47 -20.70
CA ALA A 596 28.89 -6.93 -20.73
C ALA A 596 30.03 -7.45 -21.63
N GLU A 597 30.32 -6.72 -22.73
CA GLU A 597 31.36 -7.09 -23.69
C GLU A 597 32.76 -6.61 -23.27
N THR A 598 32.87 -5.40 -22.74
CA THR A 598 34.17 -4.74 -22.47
C THR A 598 34.59 -4.76 -21.01
N GLY A 599 33.62 -4.95 -20.08
CA GLY A 599 33.86 -4.84 -18.64
C GLY A 599 34.05 -3.39 -18.16
N HIS A 600 33.79 -2.37 -18.96
CA HIS A 600 33.90 -0.96 -18.56
C HIS A 600 32.78 -0.57 -17.60
N PRO A 601 33.04 -0.37 -16.30
CA PRO A 601 31.97 -0.39 -15.30
C PRO A 601 31.20 0.93 -15.19
N VAL A 602 31.78 2.08 -15.61
CA VAL A 602 31.18 3.38 -15.34
C VAL A 602 30.76 4.09 -16.62
N MET A 603 29.50 4.43 -16.66
CA MET A 603 28.89 5.29 -17.66
C MET A 603 28.39 6.59 -17.05
N ARG A 604 28.36 7.68 -17.82
CA ARG A 604 27.66 8.90 -17.45
C ARG A 604 26.52 9.19 -18.43
N SER A 605 25.57 10.01 -18.02
CA SER A 605 24.60 10.54 -18.97
C SER A 605 25.28 11.34 -20.07
N PHE A 606 24.79 11.19 -21.30
CA PHE A 606 25.23 11.96 -22.46
C PHE A 606 24.14 12.95 -22.93
N GLU A 607 23.10 13.12 -22.11
CA GLU A 607 22.04 14.09 -22.37
C GLU A 607 22.47 15.50 -21.92
N PRO A 608 22.05 16.57 -22.62
CA PRO A 608 22.36 17.93 -22.25
C PRO A 608 21.83 18.28 -20.86
N GLY A 609 22.70 18.83 -20.01
CA GLY A 609 22.32 19.26 -18.64
C GLY A 609 22.40 18.16 -17.58
N GLU A 610 22.73 16.92 -17.95
CA GLU A 610 22.88 15.80 -17.02
C GLU A 610 24.35 15.51 -16.71
N ALA A 611 24.69 15.27 -15.43
CA ALA A 611 26.07 14.99 -15.00
C ALA A 611 26.22 13.70 -14.18
N TRP A 612 25.15 12.97 -13.92
CA TRP A 612 25.18 11.75 -13.13
C TRP A 612 25.94 10.61 -13.81
N ARG A 613 26.52 9.71 -13.00
CA ARG A 613 27.28 8.54 -13.43
C ARG A 613 26.65 7.28 -12.85
N TRP A 614 26.78 6.17 -13.55
CA TRP A 614 26.29 4.86 -13.15
C TRP A 614 27.40 3.81 -13.21
N CYS A 615 27.54 3.02 -12.14
CA CYS A 615 28.42 1.85 -12.12
C CYS A 615 27.60 0.58 -12.36
N PHE A 616 27.82 -0.09 -13.46
CA PHE A 616 27.18 -1.36 -13.78
C PHE A 616 27.69 -2.54 -12.95
N ALA A 617 28.92 -2.48 -12.44
CA ALA A 617 29.50 -3.57 -11.63
C ALA A 617 28.89 -3.61 -10.22
N ASP A 618 28.67 -2.44 -9.61
CA ASP A 618 28.16 -2.32 -8.24
C ASP A 618 26.68 -1.92 -8.21
N ASP A 619 26.07 -1.62 -9.36
CA ASP A 619 24.71 -1.08 -9.52
C ASP A 619 24.49 0.19 -8.65
N LEU A 620 25.41 1.17 -8.75
CA LEU A 620 25.40 2.39 -7.95
C LEU A 620 25.45 3.64 -8.81
N LEU A 621 24.69 4.67 -8.39
CA LEU A 621 24.71 6.01 -8.96
C LEU A 621 25.78 6.86 -8.25
N GLY A 622 26.52 7.70 -9.02
CA GLY A 622 27.55 8.60 -8.49
C GLY A 622 27.63 9.94 -9.22
#